data_ae383400e886a61bc00a10437f13153d
#
_entry.id   ae383400e886a61bc00a10437f13153d
#
_cell.length_a   1.000
_cell.length_b   1.000
_cell.length_c   1.000
_cell.angle_alpha   90.00
_cell.angle_beta   90.00
_cell.angle_gamma   90.00
#
_symmetry.space_group_name_H-M   'P 1'
#
loop_
_entity.id
_entity.type
_entity.pdbx_description
1 polymer ?
#
loop_
_entity_poly.entity_id
_entity_poly.type
_entity_poly.pdbx_seq_one_letter_code
_entity_poly.pdbx_strand_id
1 'polypeptide(L)'
;MRKINALINENSNDQFSNLAKQASAHLNLRQFWEAIAPKILSDNSFAGSLNNGQLTIYAYNASVAAKIKLTSAMLLTQLQNLQKSDAFYRECKVTAITVKVQVKSQPKPIAKVPRKLSNRASNSLSNLAEQLGDSTLSDKIRKLAARQ
;
A
#
# COMPACT_ATOMS: atom_id res chain seq x y z
N MET A 1 39.11 -2.15 22.09
CA MET A 1 38.33 -2.37 20.85
C MET A 1 37.37 -3.55 20.93
N ARG A 2 37.69 -4.65 21.63
CA ARG A 2 36.78 -5.82 21.74
C ARG A 2 35.46 -5.57 22.49
N LYS A 3 35.42 -4.63 23.44
CA LYS A 3 34.21 -4.32 24.25
C LYS A 3 33.12 -3.56 23.48
N ILE A 4 33.47 -2.77 22.48
CA ILE A 4 32.50 -1.98 21.70
C ILE A 4 31.72 -2.87 20.72
N ASN A 5 32.37 -3.85 20.09
CA ASN A 5 31.69 -4.78 19.19
C ASN A 5 30.71 -5.71 19.92
N ALA A 6 31.02 -6.09 21.17
CA ALA A 6 30.10 -6.88 22.00
C ALA A 6 28.84 -6.07 22.38
N LEU A 7 28.98 -4.80 22.76
CA LEU A 7 27.87 -3.91 23.09
C LEU A 7 26.99 -3.57 21.88
N ILE A 8 27.57 -3.46 20.68
CA ILE A 8 26.83 -3.24 19.43
C ILE A 8 26.01 -4.50 19.06
N ASN A 9 26.57 -5.69 19.26
CA ASN A 9 25.86 -6.94 18.96
C ASN A 9 24.74 -7.24 19.97
N GLU A 10 24.91 -6.95 21.25
CA GLU A 10 23.86 -7.12 22.26
C GLU A 10 22.70 -6.15 22.02
N ASN A 11 22.98 -4.85 21.80
CA ASN A 11 21.94 -3.86 21.51
C ASN A 11 21.22 -4.10 20.18
N SER A 12 21.90 -4.62 19.16
CA SER A 12 21.27 -4.94 17.89
C SER A 12 20.31 -6.14 18.01
N ASN A 13 20.69 -7.17 18.79
CA ASN A 13 19.80 -8.32 19.03
C ASN A 13 18.53 -7.93 19.78
N ASP A 14 18.60 -7.05 20.77
CA ASP A 14 17.44 -6.57 21.49
C ASP A 14 16.52 -5.69 20.61
N GLN A 15 17.10 -4.85 19.77
CA GLN A 15 16.34 -4.05 18.82
C GLN A 15 15.64 -4.92 17.77
N PHE A 16 16.34 -5.91 17.20
CA PHE A 16 15.74 -6.87 16.27
C PHE A 16 14.65 -7.72 16.92
N SER A 17 14.84 -8.16 18.15
CA SER A 17 13.85 -8.89 18.93
C SER A 17 12.58 -8.04 19.17
N ASN A 18 12.73 -6.77 19.51
CA ASN A 18 11.62 -5.85 19.71
C ASN A 18 10.89 -5.56 18.39
N LEU A 19 11.61 -5.35 17.29
CA LEU A 19 11.01 -5.17 15.97
C LEU A 19 10.27 -6.42 15.50
N ALA A 20 10.81 -7.61 15.72
CA ALA A 20 10.16 -8.87 15.40
C ALA A 20 8.87 -9.07 16.20
N LYS A 21 8.87 -8.75 17.50
CA LYS A 21 7.66 -8.77 18.35
C LYS A 21 6.61 -7.79 17.88
N GLN A 22 7.00 -6.56 17.51
CA GLN A 22 6.06 -5.56 16.96
C GLN A 22 5.48 -6.02 15.61
N ALA A 23 6.30 -6.57 14.73
CA ALA A 23 5.85 -7.09 13.44
C ALA A 23 4.85 -8.24 13.61
N SER A 24 5.13 -9.19 14.51
CA SER A 24 4.22 -10.30 14.81
C SER A 24 2.90 -9.81 15.42
N ALA A 25 2.94 -8.83 16.32
CA ALA A 25 1.74 -8.24 16.90
C ALA A 25 0.86 -7.56 15.84
N HIS A 26 1.45 -6.86 14.89
CA HIS A 26 0.71 -6.26 13.77
C HIS A 26 0.09 -7.30 12.85
N LEU A 27 0.80 -8.39 12.54
CA LEU A 27 0.26 -9.50 11.75
C LEU A 27 -0.93 -10.17 12.46
N ASN A 28 -0.83 -10.40 13.76
CA ASN A 28 -1.90 -10.97 14.55
C ASN A 28 -3.14 -10.08 14.59
N LEU A 29 -2.96 -8.75 14.74
CA LEU A 29 -4.06 -7.79 14.70
C LEU A 29 -4.73 -7.75 13.32
N ARG A 30 -3.96 -7.86 12.25
CA ARG A 30 -4.48 -7.91 10.89
C ARG A 30 -5.33 -9.17 10.67
N GLN A 31 -4.82 -10.33 11.04
CA GLN A 31 -5.56 -11.60 10.95
C GLN A 31 -6.82 -11.57 11.82
N PHE A 32 -6.73 -10.99 13.02
CA PHE A 32 -7.86 -10.81 13.94
C PHE A 32 -8.96 -9.95 13.31
N TRP A 33 -8.61 -8.87 12.62
CA TRP A 33 -9.56 -8.04 11.89
C TRP A 33 -10.16 -8.76 10.69
N GLU A 34 -9.33 -9.40 9.88
CA GLU A 34 -9.75 -10.14 8.67
C GLU A 34 -10.71 -11.31 8.98
N ALA A 35 -10.56 -11.95 10.17
CA ALA A 35 -11.43 -13.04 10.60
C ALA A 35 -12.88 -12.62 10.89
N ILE A 36 -13.10 -11.34 11.24
CA ILE A 36 -14.42 -10.86 11.68
C ILE A 36 -15.04 -9.88 10.69
N ALA A 37 -14.23 -9.04 10.07
CA ALA A 37 -14.74 -8.05 9.14
C ALA A 37 -15.29 -8.71 7.88
N PRO A 38 -16.49 -8.31 7.41
CA PRO A 38 -16.98 -8.71 6.10
C PRO A 38 -15.93 -8.43 5.02
N LYS A 39 -15.79 -9.32 4.04
CA LYS A 39 -14.76 -9.23 2.98
C LYS A 39 -14.67 -7.84 2.32
N ILE A 40 -15.81 -7.20 2.08
CA ILE A 40 -15.86 -5.84 1.51
C ILE A 40 -15.17 -4.82 2.42
N LEU A 41 -15.24 -4.99 3.73
CA LEU A 41 -14.61 -4.08 4.70
C LEU A 41 -13.14 -4.45 4.91
N SER A 42 -12.80 -5.73 5.00
CA SER A 42 -11.41 -6.20 5.18
C SER A 42 -10.52 -5.86 3.98
N ASP A 43 -11.04 -5.96 2.76
CA ASP A 43 -10.29 -5.61 1.54
C ASP A 43 -10.00 -4.10 1.44
N ASN A 44 -10.83 -3.26 2.08
CA ASN A 44 -10.75 -1.80 2.03
C ASN A 44 -10.35 -1.13 3.35
N SER A 45 -9.88 -1.91 4.31
CA SER A 45 -9.42 -1.42 5.61
C SER A 45 -8.40 -2.39 6.22
N PHE A 46 -7.63 -1.92 7.20
CA PHE A 46 -6.71 -2.76 7.95
C PHE A 46 -6.62 -2.32 9.40
N ALA A 47 -6.33 -3.26 10.29
CA ALA A 47 -6.01 -2.97 11.67
C ALA A 47 -4.59 -2.41 11.78
N GLY A 48 -4.45 -1.23 12.37
CA GLY A 48 -3.16 -0.56 12.50
C GLY A 48 -2.51 -0.81 13.85
N SER A 49 -3.15 -0.46 14.94
CA SER A 49 -2.59 -0.59 16.28
C SER A 49 -3.65 -0.87 17.33
N LEU A 50 -3.24 -1.55 18.39
CA LEU A 50 -4.04 -1.77 19.58
C LEU A 50 -3.32 -1.14 20.78
N ASN A 51 -3.89 -0.08 21.33
CA ASN A 51 -3.34 0.63 22.48
C ASN A 51 -4.40 0.71 23.58
N ASN A 52 -4.09 0.22 24.76
CA ASN A 52 -5.00 0.25 25.92
C ASN A 52 -6.41 -0.27 25.62
N GLY A 53 -6.54 -1.32 24.81
CA GLY A 53 -7.83 -1.86 24.39
C GLY A 53 -8.53 -1.12 23.25
N GLN A 54 -7.97 -0.03 22.77
CA GLN A 54 -8.49 0.73 21.65
C GLN A 54 -7.87 0.25 20.34
N LEU A 55 -8.66 -0.41 19.51
CA LEU A 55 -8.26 -0.87 18.18
C LEU A 55 -8.42 0.25 17.15
N THR A 56 -7.32 0.66 16.54
CA THR A 56 -7.32 1.65 15.46
C THR A 56 -7.40 0.94 14.12
N ILE A 57 -8.44 1.24 13.34
CA ILE A 57 -8.65 0.71 11.99
C ILE A 57 -8.46 1.84 10.99
N TYR A 58 -7.68 1.58 9.95
CA TYR A 58 -7.47 2.49 8.84
C TYR A 58 -8.31 2.05 7.65
N ALA A 59 -9.23 2.91 7.22
CA ALA A 59 -10.06 2.72 6.03
C ALA A 59 -9.47 3.50 4.85
N TYR A 60 -9.49 2.91 3.66
CA TYR A 60 -8.95 3.56 2.45
C TYR A 60 -9.84 4.65 1.88
N ASN A 61 -11.10 4.70 2.29
CA ASN A 61 -12.04 5.75 1.90
C ASN A 61 -13.06 6.07 2.99
N ALA A 62 -13.73 7.23 2.86
CA ALA A 62 -14.69 7.72 3.83
C ALA A 62 -15.95 6.84 3.93
N SER A 63 -16.38 6.22 2.83
CA SER A 63 -17.57 5.37 2.82
C SER A 63 -17.35 4.09 3.65
N VAL A 64 -16.20 3.47 3.52
CA VAL A 64 -15.80 2.31 4.33
C VAL A 64 -15.67 2.70 5.81
N ALA A 65 -15.05 3.85 6.10
CA ALA A 65 -14.93 4.36 7.46
C ALA A 65 -16.30 4.59 8.11
N ALA A 66 -17.23 5.19 7.39
CA ALA A 66 -18.61 5.40 7.86
C ALA A 66 -19.32 4.06 8.14
N LYS A 67 -19.17 3.08 7.24
CA LYS A 67 -19.76 1.75 7.42
C LYS A 67 -19.19 1.02 8.63
N ILE A 68 -17.87 1.06 8.83
CA ILE A 68 -17.24 0.47 10.02
C ILE A 68 -17.73 1.15 11.30
N LYS A 69 -17.88 2.49 11.31
CA LYS A 69 -18.42 3.22 12.46
C LYS A 69 -19.88 2.82 12.78
N LEU A 70 -20.72 2.67 11.76
CA LEU A 70 -22.12 2.27 11.93
C LEU A 70 -22.24 0.85 12.47
N THR A 71 -21.35 -0.06 12.07
CA THR A 71 -21.36 -1.46 12.51
C THR A 71 -20.39 -1.73 13.69
N SER A 72 -19.77 -0.69 14.24
CA SER A 72 -18.72 -0.83 15.26
C SER A 72 -19.15 -1.62 16.51
N ALA A 73 -20.37 -1.43 16.99
CA ALA A 73 -20.89 -2.16 18.15
C ALA A 73 -21.00 -3.68 17.87
N MET A 74 -21.49 -4.05 16.69
CA MET A 74 -21.60 -5.45 16.27
C MET A 74 -20.20 -6.08 16.07
N LEU A 75 -19.31 -5.35 15.40
CA LEU A 75 -17.93 -5.79 15.18
C LEU A 75 -17.18 -5.96 16.50
N LEU A 76 -17.38 -5.03 17.46
CA LEU A 76 -16.76 -5.11 18.77
C LEU A 76 -17.23 -6.37 19.54
N THR A 77 -18.53 -6.68 19.48
CA THR A 77 -19.07 -7.90 20.09
C THR A 77 -18.47 -9.16 19.46
N GLN A 78 -18.35 -9.20 18.14
CA GLN A 78 -17.72 -10.32 17.43
C GLN A 78 -16.23 -10.47 17.78
N LEU A 79 -15.49 -9.36 17.87
CA LEU A 79 -14.09 -9.33 18.31
C LEU A 79 -13.95 -9.91 19.73
N GLN A 80 -14.82 -9.51 20.65
CA GLN A 80 -14.81 -10.00 22.03
C GLN A 80 -15.18 -11.50 22.12
N ASN A 81 -16.11 -11.96 21.30
CA ASN A 81 -16.47 -13.37 21.25
C ASN A 81 -15.32 -14.22 20.69
N LEU A 82 -14.68 -13.79 19.61
CA LEU A 82 -13.52 -14.47 19.05
C LEU A 82 -12.36 -14.53 20.05
N GLN A 83 -12.14 -13.46 20.77
CA GLN A 83 -11.13 -13.38 21.83
C GLN A 83 -11.37 -14.39 22.96
N LYS A 84 -12.63 -14.67 23.30
CA LYS A 84 -13.00 -15.66 24.33
C LYS A 84 -12.88 -17.08 23.83
N SER A 85 -13.21 -17.32 22.56
CA SER A 85 -13.25 -18.66 21.97
C SER A 85 -11.87 -19.15 21.52
N ASP A 86 -10.99 -18.25 21.07
CA ASP A 86 -9.69 -18.61 20.52
C ASP A 86 -8.54 -18.15 21.41
N ALA A 87 -7.70 -19.09 21.83
CA ALA A 87 -6.54 -18.84 22.69
C ALA A 87 -5.50 -17.93 22.01
N PHE A 88 -5.42 -17.98 20.67
CA PHE A 88 -4.47 -17.19 19.88
C PHE A 88 -4.73 -15.68 19.99
N TYR A 89 -6.01 -15.29 20.12
CA TYR A 89 -6.42 -13.88 20.20
C TYR A 89 -6.63 -13.36 21.63
N ARG A 90 -6.33 -14.14 22.66
CA ARG A 90 -6.53 -13.74 24.07
C ARG A 90 -5.75 -12.48 24.46
N GLU A 91 -4.61 -12.27 23.85
CA GLU A 91 -3.77 -11.10 24.11
C GLU A 91 -4.32 -9.81 23.46
N CYS A 92 -5.16 -9.95 22.43
CA CYS A 92 -5.76 -8.83 21.70
C CYS A 92 -7.02 -8.31 22.39
N LYS A 93 -6.91 -7.77 23.63
CA LYS A 93 -8.06 -7.23 24.36
C LYS A 93 -8.57 -5.95 23.73
N VAL A 94 -9.71 -6.04 23.02
CA VAL A 94 -10.35 -4.90 22.36
C VAL A 94 -11.57 -4.44 23.17
N THR A 95 -11.58 -3.18 23.59
CA THR A 95 -12.68 -2.53 24.31
C THR A 95 -13.37 -1.47 23.47
N ALA A 96 -12.67 -0.89 22.52
CA ALA A 96 -13.20 0.16 21.63
C ALA A 96 -12.56 0.08 20.24
N ILE A 97 -13.29 0.55 19.24
CA ILE A 97 -12.82 0.66 17.85
C ILE A 97 -12.75 2.13 17.46
N THR A 98 -11.60 2.58 16.98
CA THR A 98 -11.40 3.91 16.41
C THR A 98 -11.12 3.78 14.92
N VAL A 99 -11.82 4.53 14.08
CA VAL A 99 -11.65 4.50 12.63
C VAL A 99 -10.99 5.77 12.14
N LYS A 100 -9.91 5.62 11.40
CA LYS A 100 -9.19 6.70 10.72
C LYS A 100 -9.24 6.46 9.20
N VAL A 101 -9.38 7.53 8.42
CA VAL A 101 -9.33 7.44 6.96
C VAL A 101 -7.90 7.69 6.50
N GLN A 102 -7.34 6.73 5.77
CA GLN A 102 -6.05 6.85 5.12
C GLN A 102 -6.24 6.71 3.62
N VAL A 103 -6.37 7.83 2.94
CA VAL A 103 -6.47 7.82 1.49
C VAL A 103 -5.13 7.36 0.91
N LYS A 104 -5.13 6.21 0.23
CA LYS A 104 -4.01 5.87 -0.66
C LYS A 104 -4.04 6.87 -1.81
N SER A 105 -3.12 7.81 -1.82
CA SER A 105 -2.86 8.60 -3.03
C SER A 105 -2.29 7.64 -4.08
N GLN A 106 -3.16 7.08 -4.89
CA GLN A 106 -2.67 6.42 -6.12
C GLN A 106 -2.11 7.54 -6.98
N PRO A 107 -0.82 7.48 -7.38
CA PRO A 107 -0.34 8.38 -8.41
C PRO A 107 -1.25 8.17 -9.60
N LYS A 108 -2.01 9.20 -9.98
CA LYS A 108 -2.81 9.17 -11.20
C LYS A 108 -1.85 8.73 -12.30
N PRO A 109 -2.15 7.65 -13.05
CA PRO A 109 -1.32 7.31 -14.18
C PRO A 109 -1.28 8.56 -15.05
N ILE A 110 -0.11 9.16 -15.16
CA ILE A 110 0.09 10.29 -16.05
C ILE A 110 -0.26 9.73 -17.43
N ALA A 111 -1.41 10.12 -17.95
CA ALA A 111 -1.79 9.78 -19.30
C ALA A 111 -0.63 10.26 -20.17
N LYS A 112 0.14 9.32 -20.72
CA LYS A 112 1.21 9.64 -21.65
C LYS A 112 0.52 10.21 -22.89
N VAL A 113 0.35 11.52 -22.90
CA VAL A 113 -0.11 12.23 -24.09
C VAL A 113 0.93 11.94 -25.16
N PRO A 114 0.58 11.24 -26.24
CA PRO A 114 1.54 11.00 -27.31
C PRO A 114 2.02 12.34 -27.80
N ARG A 115 3.33 12.58 -27.69
CA ARG A 115 3.92 13.83 -28.17
C ARG A 115 3.77 13.84 -29.67
N LYS A 116 2.97 14.77 -30.17
CA LYS A 116 2.84 15.01 -31.60
C LYS A 116 4.04 15.79 -32.09
N LEU A 117 4.60 15.37 -33.22
CA LEU A 117 5.65 16.14 -33.91
C LEU A 117 5.03 17.39 -34.51
N SER A 118 5.74 18.51 -34.39
CA SER A 118 5.35 19.70 -35.16
C SER A 118 5.57 19.48 -36.67
N ASN A 119 4.78 20.12 -37.50
CA ASN A 119 4.90 20.00 -38.96
C ASN A 119 6.32 20.31 -39.43
N ARG A 120 6.99 21.26 -38.80
CA ARG A 120 8.37 21.62 -39.10
C ARG A 120 9.35 20.48 -38.79
N ALA A 121 9.17 19.81 -37.66
CA ALA A 121 9.99 18.67 -37.26
C ALA A 121 9.72 17.44 -38.15
N SER A 122 8.47 17.22 -38.54
CA SER A 122 8.09 16.14 -39.48
C SER A 122 8.74 16.37 -40.86
N ASN A 123 8.70 17.56 -41.39
CA ASN A 123 9.33 17.91 -42.67
C ASN A 123 10.87 17.77 -42.60
N SER A 124 11.49 18.17 -41.49
CA SER A 124 12.94 18.01 -41.30
C SER A 124 13.35 16.53 -41.26
N LEU A 125 12.54 15.67 -40.63
CA LEU A 125 12.78 14.24 -40.60
C LEU A 125 12.57 13.59 -41.97
N SER A 126 11.60 14.05 -42.74
CA SER A 126 11.35 13.54 -44.10
C SER A 126 12.53 13.89 -45.01
N ASN A 127 13.02 15.12 -44.98
CA ASN A 127 14.19 15.54 -45.75
C ASN A 127 15.44 14.74 -45.35
N LEU A 128 15.63 14.47 -44.06
CA LEU A 128 16.74 13.66 -43.59
C LEU A 128 16.64 12.22 -44.10
N ALA A 129 15.42 11.64 -44.11
CA ALA A 129 15.19 10.32 -44.64
C ALA A 129 15.50 10.20 -46.17
N GLU A 130 15.20 11.24 -46.94
CA GLU A 130 15.56 11.32 -48.37
C GLU A 130 17.08 11.40 -48.58
N GLN A 131 17.80 12.14 -47.75
CA GLN A 131 19.26 12.23 -47.81
C GLN A 131 19.98 10.93 -47.44
N LEU A 132 19.37 10.08 -46.60
CA LEU A 132 19.94 8.79 -46.21
C LEU A 132 19.76 7.67 -47.24
N GLY A 133 18.96 7.90 -48.27
CA GLY A 133 18.68 6.88 -49.34
C GLY A 133 17.93 5.64 -48.81
N ASP A 134 18.02 4.53 -49.54
CA ASP A 134 17.36 3.30 -49.16
C ASP A 134 18.15 2.53 -48.08
N SER A 135 17.93 2.90 -46.84
CA SER A 135 18.48 2.21 -45.69
C SER A 135 17.39 1.90 -44.66
N THR A 136 17.63 0.88 -43.80
CA THR A 136 16.72 0.54 -42.72
C THR A 136 16.49 1.70 -41.73
N LEU A 137 17.46 2.60 -41.64
CA LEU A 137 17.38 3.82 -40.83
C LEU A 137 16.40 4.83 -41.46
N SER A 138 16.46 5.02 -42.79
CA SER A 138 15.54 5.86 -43.56
C SER A 138 14.08 5.45 -43.33
N ASP A 139 13.76 4.16 -43.37
CA ASP A 139 12.43 3.64 -43.14
C ASP A 139 11.91 3.91 -41.73
N LYS A 140 12.78 3.80 -40.72
CA LYS A 140 12.43 4.13 -39.33
C LYS A 140 12.17 5.62 -39.15
N ILE A 141 12.95 6.48 -39.82
CA ILE A 141 12.77 7.94 -39.76
C ILE A 141 11.48 8.35 -40.46
N ARG A 142 11.13 7.75 -41.62
CA ARG A 142 9.85 7.98 -42.29
C ARG A 142 8.65 7.59 -41.45
N LYS A 143 8.74 6.45 -40.72
CA LYS A 143 7.70 6.04 -39.75
C LYS A 143 7.55 7.02 -38.59
N LEU A 144 8.64 7.63 -38.12
CA LEU A 144 8.60 8.66 -37.08
C LEU A 144 7.97 9.96 -37.59
N ALA A 145 8.31 10.38 -38.82
CA ALA A 145 7.76 11.59 -39.45
C ALA A 145 6.24 11.47 -39.73
N ALA A 146 5.73 10.26 -39.99
CA ALA A 146 4.31 9.99 -40.20
C ALA A 146 3.46 9.97 -38.93
N ARG A 147 4.06 10.02 -37.73
CA ARG A 147 3.36 10.11 -36.45
C ARG A 147 2.92 11.54 -36.17
N GLN A 148 1.83 11.98 -36.75
CA GLN A 148 1.16 13.26 -36.46
C GLN A 148 0.09 13.12 -35.38
#